data_3b42fbe4e145ec4c404c098e2b2f0d0a
#
_entry.id   3b42fbe4e145ec4c404c098e2b2f0d0a
#
_cell.length_a   1.000
_cell.length_b   1.000
_cell.length_c   1.000
_cell.angle_alpha   90.00
_cell.angle_beta   90.00
_cell.angle_gamma   90.00
#
_symmetry.space_group_name_H-M   'P 1'
#
loop_
_entity.id
_entity.type
_entity.pdbx_description
1 polymer ?
#
loop_
_entity_poly.entity_id
_entity_poly.type
_entity_poly.pdbx_seq_one_letter_code
_entity_poly.pdbx_strand_id
1 'polypeptide(L)'
;LAMASYPTHNLSTFDQDYSKLVSDTAGTPLLNRAIGGAYAPGSTFKPCTAVAALESGIITPSSTIVDRGVYDYYKSPQPRCWIYNEYGGTHGRVNVSQAITVSCNYFFYEVGRLTGIKTLASYAKQFGLGEYTGIEIGGPGSAEAKGSMATPEFAEAEHLEWTDGQTLTAAIGQSYDLFTPLQLANYIATLVGDGQHYEAHLLKNVKSYDNSSVIYAYDKEPLNTVQMSDSTVRAVKEGMHNLTTGSLSYYFSKCVVSAGAKTGTAETGINNTNNGVFVCFAPYDDPQIAVAVVIEKGGSGAALASTAVDIVNSYFSQEEIGAVIIGENTLLK
;
A
#
# COMPACT_ATOMS: atom_id res chain seq x y z
N LEU A 1 -2.91 4.61 -13.74
CA LEU A 1 -2.82 6.00 -14.16
C LEU A 1 -1.37 6.45 -14.37
N ALA A 2 -0.52 6.34 -13.36
CA ALA A 2 0.88 6.74 -13.42
C ALA A 2 1.75 5.92 -12.49
N MET A 3 3.01 5.72 -12.87
CA MET A 3 4.08 5.20 -12.03
C MET A 3 5.28 6.14 -12.15
N ALA A 4 5.89 6.45 -11.02
CA ALA A 4 7.12 7.25 -10.97
C ALA A 4 8.15 6.54 -10.10
N SER A 5 9.40 6.57 -10.53
CA SER A 5 10.54 6.04 -9.79
C SER A 5 11.69 7.05 -9.82
N TYR A 6 12.34 7.24 -8.66
CA TYR A 6 13.49 8.13 -8.53
C TYR A 6 14.52 7.48 -7.57
N PRO A 7 15.82 7.59 -7.80
CA PRO A 7 16.44 8.19 -8.99
C PRO A 7 16.07 7.47 -10.29
N THR A 8 16.19 8.17 -11.40
CA THR A 8 15.90 7.68 -12.74
C THR A 8 16.99 8.12 -13.71
N HIS A 9 16.85 7.84 -14.99
CA HIS A 9 17.81 8.16 -16.02
C HIS A 9 17.16 8.95 -17.17
N ASN A 10 17.98 9.64 -17.94
CA ASN A 10 17.52 10.34 -19.14
C ASN A 10 17.58 9.40 -20.32
N LEU A 11 16.43 9.16 -20.95
CA LEU A 11 16.34 8.29 -22.13
C LEU A 11 17.15 8.78 -23.32
N SER A 12 17.31 10.11 -23.47
CA SER A 12 18.06 10.71 -24.59
C SER A 12 19.57 10.47 -24.50
N THR A 13 20.11 10.22 -23.30
CA THR A 13 21.54 9.99 -23.06
C THR A 13 21.82 8.57 -22.55
N PHE A 14 20.82 7.68 -22.56
CA PHE A 14 20.87 6.37 -21.95
C PHE A 14 22.10 5.56 -22.40
N ASP A 15 22.34 5.46 -23.72
CA ASP A 15 23.47 4.69 -24.27
C ASP A 15 24.82 5.26 -23.83
N GLN A 16 24.94 6.58 -23.72
CA GLN A 16 26.16 7.26 -23.30
C GLN A 16 26.43 7.10 -21.82
N ASP A 17 25.35 7.14 -21.00
CA ASP A 17 25.43 7.08 -19.54
C ASP A 17 25.34 5.63 -18.99
N TYR A 18 25.11 4.61 -19.83
CA TYR A 18 24.79 3.26 -19.41
C TYR A 18 25.78 2.68 -18.39
N SER A 19 27.09 2.79 -18.65
CA SER A 19 28.11 2.27 -17.74
C SER A 19 28.07 2.96 -16.36
N LYS A 20 27.77 4.25 -16.31
CA LYS A 20 27.61 5.02 -15.09
C LYS A 20 26.34 4.59 -14.34
N LEU A 21 25.23 4.44 -15.07
CA LEU A 21 23.95 4.03 -14.50
C LEU A 21 24.02 2.64 -13.87
N VAL A 22 24.67 1.69 -14.53
CA VAL A 22 24.87 0.30 -14.01
C VAL A 22 25.80 0.30 -12.79
N SER A 23 26.81 1.16 -12.76
CA SER A 23 27.79 1.23 -11.67
C SER A 23 27.28 1.99 -10.44
N ASP A 24 26.19 2.75 -10.56
CA ASP A 24 25.59 3.47 -9.42
C ASP A 24 24.76 2.52 -8.54
N THR A 25 25.47 1.85 -7.62
CA THR A 25 24.86 0.95 -6.63
C THR A 25 24.16 1.68 -5.49
N ALA A 26 24.41 2.95 -5.31
CA ALA A 26 23.80 3.77 -4.26
C ALA A 26 22.43 4.33 -4.71
N GLY A 27 22.39 4.89 -5.91
CA GLY A 27 21.16 5.46 -6.49
C GLY A 27 20.29 4.40 -7.16
N THR A 28 20.90 3.36 -7.73
CA THR A 28 20.22 2.30 -8.50
C THR A 28 19.20 2.88 -9.51
N PRO A 29 19.62 3.81 -10.41
CA PRO A 29 18.69 4.57 -11.24
C PRO A 29 17.99 3.72 -12.32
N LEU A 30 18.44 2.49 -12.56
CA LEU A 30 17.80 1.53 -13.46
C LEU A 30 16.69 0.71 -12.78
N LEU A 31 16.59 0.76 -11.45
CA LEU A 31 15.53 0.09 -10.73
C LEU A 31 14.23 0.90 -10.82
N ASN A 32 13.22 0.34 -11.48
CA ASN A 32 11.87 0.85 -11.37
C ASN A 32 11.28 0.48 -10.01
N ARG A 33 11.39 1.35 -9.02
CA ARG A 33 10.95 1.10 -7.65
C ARG A 33 9.46 0.85 -7.52
N ALA A 34 8.66 1.33 -8.46
CA ALA A 34 7.21 1.15 -8.42
C ALA A 34 6.78 -0.32 -8.56
N ILE A 35 7.55 -1.11 -9.32
CA ILE A 35 7.27 -2.53 -9.56
C ILE A 35 8.38 -3.47 -9.08
N GLY A 36 9.63 -3.01 -9.07
CA GLY A 36 10.80 -3.83 -8.70
C GLY A 36 11.26 -3.63 -7.26
N GLY A 37 10.85 -2.56 -6.59
CA GLY A 37 11.14 -2.33 -5.17
C GLY A 37 10.10 -3.02 -4.29
N ALA A 38 10.51 -4.00 -3.49
CA ALA A 38 9.65 -4.65 -2.50
C ALA A 38 10.01 -4.14 -1.09
N TYR A 39 9.04 -3.57 -0.41
CA TYR A 39 9.22 -2.90 0.87
C TYR A 39 8.25 -3.44 1.91
N ALA A 40 8.68 -3.51 3.16
CA ALA A 40 7.77 -3.78 4.26
C ALA A 40 6.69 -2.68 4.28
N PRO A 41 5.41 -3.04 4.23
CA PRO A 41 4.33 -2.03 4.17
C PRO A 41 4.13 -1.29 5.49
N GLY A 42 4.58 -1.88 6.59
CA GLY A 42 4.28 -1.37 7.92
C GLY A 42 2.78 -1.19 8.12
N SER A 43 2.40 -0.19 8.85
CA SER A 43 0.99 0.05 9.21
C SER A 43 0.04 0.29 8.02
N THR A 44 0.52 0.39 6.77
CA THR A 44 -0.37 0.43 5.60
C THR A 44 -1.02 -0.92 5.30
N PHE A 45 -0.53 -2.00 5.91
CA PHE A 45 -1.14 -3.33 5.84
C PHE A 45 -2.33 -3.51 6.81
N LYS A 46 -2.44 -2.71 7.86
CA LYS A 46 -3.50 -2.83 8.89
C LYS A 46 -4.93 -2.82 8.35
N PRO A 47 -5.31 -2.06 7.33
CA PRO A 47 -6.62 -2.19 6.70
C PRO A 47 -6.90 -3.60 6.16
N CYS A 48 -5.91 -4.29 5.56
CA CYS A 48 -6.04 -5.69 5.13
C CYS A 48 -6.28 -6.61 6.33
N THR A 49 -5.50 -6.46 7.40
CA THR A 49 -5.69 -7.21 8.66
C THR A 49 -7.07 -6.98 9.25
N ALA A 50 -7.57 -5.74 9.20
CA ALA A 50 -8.91 -5.40 9.68
C ALA A 50 -10.00 -6.11 8.87
N VAL A 51 -9.91 -6.08 7.53
CA VAL A 51 -10.83 -6.81 6.65
C VAL A 51 -10.81 -8.30 6.97
N ALA A 52 -9.63 -8.91 7.03
CA ALA A 52 -9.49 -10.34 7.33
C ALA A 52 -10.17 -10.73 8.65
N ALA A 53 -10.03 -9.91 9.70
CA ALA A 53 -10.59 -10.16 11.00
C ALA A 53 -12.12 -9.94 11.07
N LEU A 54 -12.62 -8.90 10.39
CA LEU A 54 -14.04 -8.58 10.32
C LEU A 54 -14.79 -9.64 9.52
N GLU A 55 -14.31 -10.00 8.34
CA GLU A 55 -14.98 -10.96 7.46
C GLU A 55 -14.87 -12.41 7.96
N SER A 56 -13.86 -12.75 8.76
CA SER A 56 -13.78 -14.05 9.45
C SER A 56 -14.60 -14.08 10.75
N GLY A 57 -15.28 -13.00 11.11
CA GLY A 57 -16.10 -12.93 12.32
C GLY A 57 -15.31 -12.93 13.64
N ILE A 58 -14.00 -12.72 13.59
CA ILE A 58 -13.12 -12.62 14.78
C ILE A 58 -13.46 -11.38 15.60
N ILE A 59 -13.76 -10.29 14.91
CA ILE A 59 -14.25 -9.05 15.51
C ILE A 59 -15.46 -8.52 14.72
N THR A 60 -16.20 -7.62 15.33
CA THR A 60 -17.20 -6.77 14.68
C THR A 60 -16.74 -5.32 14.69
N PRO A 61 -17.34 -4.41 13.91
CA PRO A 61 -17.00 -2.98 13.95
C PRO A 61 -17.08 -2.34 15.34
N SER A 62 -17.93 -2.90 16.23
CA SER A 62 -18.10 -2.43 17.62
C SER A 62 -17.20 -3.15 18.63
N SER A 63 -16.50 -4.20 18.25
CA SER A 63 -15.57 -4.91 19.13
C SER A 63 -14.44 -3.98 19.57
N THR A 64 -14.10 -3.99 20.85
CA THR A 64 -13.07 -3.11 21.41
C THR A 64 -11.96 -3.93 22.08
N ILE A 65 -10.72 -3.46 21.95
CA ILE A 65 -9.55 -3.98 22.65
C ILE A 65 -8.93 -2.84 23.45
N VAL A 66 -8.43 -3.13 24.65
CA VAL A 66 -7.75 -2.16 25.51
C VAL A 66 -6.25 -2.25 25.27
N ASP A 67 -5.67 -1.21 24.68
CA ASP A 67 -4.21 -1.07 24.56
C ASP A 67 -3.60 -0.84 25.94
N ARG A 68 -2.71 -1.74 26.35
CA ARG A 68 -1.96 -1.70 27.62
C ARG A 68 -0.50 -1.32 27.43
N GLY A 69 -0.12 -0.96 26.20
CA GLY A 69 1.23 -0.57 25.85
C GLY A 69 2.13 -1.75 25.45
N VAL A 70 2.28 -2.72 26.33
CA VAL A 70 3.04 -3.94 26.09
C VAL A 70 2.09 -5.11 25.82
N TYR A 71 2.29 -5.81 24.70
CA TYR A 71 1.51 -6.99 24.36
C TYR A 71 2.22 -8.23 24.93
N ASP A 72 1.68 -8.78 26.00
CA ASP A 72 2.31 -9.78 26.87
C ASP A 72 1.68 -11.20 26.77
N TYR A 73 0.93 -11.47 25.69
CA TYR A 73 0.31 -12.78 25.47
C TYR A 73 1.37 -13.89 25.42
N TYR A 74 2.49 -13.65 24.76
CA TYR A 74 3.63 -14.55 24.75
C TYR A 74 4.66 -14.09 25.78
N LYS A 75 5.44 -15.06 26.33
CA LYS A 75 6.55 -14.73 27.23
C LYS A 75 7.67 -13.97 26.52
N SER A 76 7.88 -14.28 25.24
CA SER A 76 8.83 -13.64 24.34
C SER A 76 8.44 -13.99 22.88
N PRO A 77 8.46 -13.01 21.95
CA PRO A 77 8.65 -11.59 22.20
C PRO A 77 7.43 -10.93 22.88
N GLN A 78 7.65 -9.80 23.53
CA GLN A 78 6.58 -8.94 24.05
C GLN A 78 6.63 -7.59 23.30
N PRO A 79 6.03 -7.52 22.10
CA PRO A 79 6.07 -6.30 21.31
C PRO A 79 5.25 -5.20 21.96
N ARG A 80 5.63 -3.95 21.67
CA ARG A 80 5.03 -2.76 22.28
C ARG A 80 4.27 -1.95 21.25
N CYS A 81 3.20 -1.30 21.69
CA CYS A 81 2.55 -0.30 20.88
C CYS A 81 3.49 0.89 20.66
N TRP A 82 3.46 1.50 19.46
CA TRP A 82 4.36 2.59 19.12
C TRP A 82 4.27 3.75 20.09
N ILE A 83 3.06 4.12 20.54
CA ILE A 83 2.85 5.21 21.50
C ILE A 83 3.50 4.91 22.85
N TYR A 84 3.57 3.62 23.24
CA TYR A 84 4.25 3.22 24.47
C TYR A 84 5.78 3.36 24.34
N ASN A 85 6.33 3.00 23.17
CA ASN A 85 7.76 3.15 22.92
C ASN A 85 8.20 4.61 22.89
N GLU A 86 7.38 5.50 22.29
CA GLU A 86 7.76 6.90 22.14
C GLU A 86 7.44 7.76 23.36
N TYR A 87 6.31 7.50 24.02
CA TYR A 87 5.78 8.40 25.06
C TYR A 87 5.42 7.70 26.38
N GLY A 88 5.57 6.38 26.48
CA GLY A 88 5.12 5.60 27.63
C GLY A 88 3.58 5.56 27.80
N GLY A 89 2.84 6.01 26.79
CA GLY A 89 1.38 6.09 26.80
C GLY A 89 0.68 4.89 26.19
N THR A 90 -0.66 4.91 26.18
CA THR A 90 -1.50 3.90 25.55
C THR A 90 -2.64 4.56 24.79
N HIS A 91 -3.23 3.87 23.80
CA HIS A 91 -4.44 4.33 23.11
C HIS A 91 -5.73 4.07 23.91
N GLY A 92 -5.64 3.35 25.05
CA GLY A 92 -6.82 2.97 25.82
C GLY A 92 -7.72 1.99 25.07
N ARG A 93 -9.02 2.12 25.25
CA ARG A 93 -10.03 1.27 24.61
C ARG A 93 -10.33 1.78 23.20
N VAL A 94 -10.04 0.98 22.18
CA VAL A 94 -10.28 1.33 20.78
C VAL A 94 -11.03 0.22 20.05
N ASN A 95 -11.89 0.61 19.10
CA ASN A 95 -12.46 -0.29 18.08
C ASN A 95 -11.59 -0.28 16.82
N VAL A 96 -12.00 -1.04 15.78
CA VAL A 96 -11.21 -1.21 14.56
C VAL A 96 -10.99 0.11 13.80
N SER A 97 -12.02 0.97 13.66
CA SER A 97 -11.90 2.28 13.00
C SER A 97 -10.92 3.18 13.76
N GLN A 98 -11.07 3.27 15.08
CA GLN A 98 -10.17 4.03 15.93
C GLN A 98 -8.73 3.48 15.89
N ALA A 99 -8.57 2.15 15.92
CA ALA A 99 -7.26 1.51 15.85
C ALA A 99 -6.54 1.77 14.51
N ILE A 100 -7.27 1.82 13.39
CA ILE A 100 -6.72 2.25 12.08
C ILE A 100 -6.30 3.72 12.16
N THR A 101 -7.15 4.61 12.69
CA THR A 101 -6.90 6.05 12.80
C THR A 101 -5.62 6.34 13.58
N VAL A 102 -5.50 5.79 14.78
CA VAL A 102 -4.33 6.03 15.66
C VAL A 102 -3.19 5.03 15.41
N SER A 103 -3.35 4.14 14.42
CA SER A 103 -2.35 3.11 14.09
C SER A 103 -1.94 2.22 15.28
N CYS A 104 -2.90 1.80 16.12
CA CYS A 104 -2.65 1.05 17.35
C CYS A 104 -2.04 -0.33 17.05
N ASN A 105 -0.76 -0.55 17.33
CA ASN A 105 -0.12 -1.85 17.14
C ASN A 105 -0.72 -2.91 18.07
N TYR A 106 -0.99 -2.56 19.32
CA TYR A 106 -1.54 -3.50 20.31
C TYR A 106 -2.85 -4.14 19.83
N PHE A 107 -3.76 -3.31 19.28
CA PHE A 107 -5.01 -3.80 18.72
C PHE A 107 -4.74 -4.83 17.61
N PHE A 108 -3.83 -4.50 16.68
CA PHE A 108 -3.54 -5.37 15.54
C PHE A 108 -2.69 -6.60 15.90
N TYR A 109 -1.92 -6.58 16.98
CA TYR A 109 -1.29 -7.78 17.53
C TYR A 109 -2.35 -8.79 17.99
N GLU A 110 -3.31 -8.33 18.80
CA GLU A 110 -4.39 -9.22 19.30
C GLU A 110 -5.26 -9.72 18.16
N VAL A 111 -5.70 -8.83 17.28
CA VAL A 111 -6.52 -9.19 16.12
C VAL A 111 -5.78 -10.14 15.19
N GLY A 112 -4.52 -9.90 14.90
CA GLY A 112 -3.69 -10.77 14.06
C GLY A 112 -3.51 -12.16 14.66
N ARG A 113 -3.25 -12.24 15.97
CA ARG A 113 -3.17 -13.51 16.69
C ARG A 113 -4.47 -14.32 16.59
N LEU A 114 -5.60 -13.67 16.82
CA LEU A 114 -6.92 -14.33 16.80
C LEU A 114 -7.32 -14.76 15.37
N THR A 115 -7.02 -13.95 14.37
CA THR A 115 -7.31 -14.25 12.96
C THR A 115 -6.40 -15.35 12.42
N GLY A 116 -5.15 -15.39 12.86
CA GLY A 116 -4.14 -16.34 12.44
C GLY A 116 -3.53 -16.04 11.07
N ILE A 117 -2.26 -16.44 10.91
CA ILE A 117 -1.47 -16.08 9.73
C ILE A 117 -2.06 -16.63 8.43
N LYS A 118 -2.66 -17.81 8.43
CA LYS A 118 -3.25 -18.42 7.23
C LYS A 118 -4.40 -17.57 6.67
N THR A 119 -5.27 -17.07 7.53
CA THR A 119 -6.38 -16.20 7.14
C THR A 119 -5.85 -14.84 6.65
N LEU A 120 -4.89 -14.25 7.37
CA LEU A 120 -4.24 -13.00 6.94
C LEU A 120 -3.61 -13.15 5.55
N ALA A 121 -2.84 -14.21 5.32
CA ALA A 121 -2.21 -14.47 4.02
C ALA A 121 -3.24 -14.71 2.90
N SER A 122 -4.36 -15.39 3.22
CA SER A 122 -5.43 -15.59 2.24
C SER A 122 -6.06 -14.27 1.80
N TYR A 123 -6.32 -13.34 2.71
CA TYR A 123 -6.85 -12.02 2.35
C TYR A 123 -5.80 -11.16 1.65
N ALA A 124 -4.54 -11.18 2.10
CA ALA A 124 -3.45 -10.48 1.42
C ALA A 124 -3.34 -10.92 -0.04
N LYS A 125 -3.38 -12.23 -0.29
CA LYS A 125 -3.37 -12.79 -1.65
C LYS A 125 -4.58 -12.36 -2.48
N GLN A 126 -5.79 -12.36 -1.90
CA GLN A 126 -6.99 -11.89 -2.59
C GLN A 126 -6.89 -10.42 -2.99
N PHE A 127 -6.19 -9.60 -2.20
CA PHE A 127 -5.87 -8.21 -2.52
C PHE A 127 -4.68 -8.04 -3.49
N GLY A 128 -4.09 -9.14 -3.98
CA GLY A 128 -2.94 -9.12 -4.88
C GLY A 128 -1.59 -8.84 -4.20
N LEU A 129 -1.53 -8.82 -2.87
CA LEU A 129 -0.29 -8.61 -2.13
C LEU A 129 0.57 -9.89 -2.15
N GLY A 130 1.84 -9.75 -2.53
CA GLY A 130 2.75 -10.90 -2.69
C GLY A 130 2.51 -11.71 -3.98
N GLU A 131 1.82 -11.14 -4.96
CA GLU A 131 1.58 -11.75 -6.28
C GLU A 131 1.98 -10.77 -7.39
N TYR A 132 2.29 -11.28 -8.59
CA TYR A 132 2.52 -10.43 -9.76
C TYR A 132 1.24 -9.66 -10.12
N THR A 133 1.39 -8.39 -10.50
CA THR A 133 0.25 -7.50 -10.71
C THR A 133 -0.42 -7.65 -12.08
N GLY A 134 0.19 -8.44 -12.98
CA GLY A 134 -0.28 -8.61 -14.36
C GLY A 134 0.07 -7.46 -15.30
N ILE A 135 0.84 -6.46 -14.83
CA ILE A 135 1.27 -5.34 -15.65
C ILE A 135 2.12 -5.83 -16.84
N GLU A 136 1.93 -5.29 -18.03
CA GLU A 136 2.52 -5.82 -19.29
C GLU A 136 4.05 -5.80 -19.31
N ILE A 137 4.67 -4.94 -18.49
CA ILE A 137 6.13 -4.85 -18.35
C ILE A 137 6.65 -5.66 -17.15
N GLY A 138 5.77 -6.45 -16.51
CA GLY A 138 6.01 -7.20 -15.28
C GLY A 138 5.98 -8.71 -15.49
N GLY A 139 5.84 -9.45 -14.40
CA GLY A 139 5.71 -10.90 -14.36
C GLY A 139 7.02 -11.67 -14.15
N PRO A 140 6.97 -13.01 -14.14
CA PRO A 140 8.12 -13.87 -13.90
C PRO A 140 9.25 -13.62 -14.90
N GLY A 141 10.47 -13.40 -14.39
CA GLY A 141 11.65 -13.14 -15.22
C GLY A 141 11.81 -11.70 -15.69
N SER A 142 10.89 -10.81 -15.32
CA SER A 142 10.98 -9.36 -15.54
C SER A 142 11.65 -8.65 -14.36
N ALA A 143 11.66 -7.30 -14.40
CA ALA A 143 12.09 -6.47 -13.29
C ALA A 143 11.00 -6.30 -12.20
N GLU A 144 9.82 -6.89 -12.34
CA GLU A 144 8.78 -6.85 -11.32
C GLU A 144 9.12 -7.79 -10.17
N ALA A 145 9.10 -7.27 -8.94
CA ALA A 145 9.21 -8.07 -7.74
C ALA A 145 7.84 -8.66 -7.38
N LYS A 146 7.80 -9.98 -7.17
CA LYS A 146 6.58 -10.64 -6.71
C LYS A 146 6.19 -10.19 -5.30
N GLY A 147 7.17 -9.77 -4.49
CA GLY A 147 6.95 -9.52 -3.06
C GLY A 147 6.78 -10.81 -2.27
N SER A 148 6.47 -10.68 -1.00
CA SER A 148 6.26 -11.82 -0.09
C SER A 148 5.23 -11.48 0.99
N MET A 149 4.45 -12.48 1.37
CA MET A 149 3.64 -12.47 2.59
C MET A 149 4.30 -13.38 3.62
N ALA A 150 4.50 -12.87 4.81
CA ALA A 150 5.07 -13.61 5.93
C ALA A 150 4.16 -14.78 6.30
N THR A 151 4.64 -16.00 6.05
CA THR A 151 3.96 -17.26 6.43
C THR A 151 4.99 -18.30 6.85
N PRO A 152 4.60 -19.35 7.60
CA PRO A 152 5.48 -20.48 7.88
C PRO A 152 6.07 -21.11 6.61
N GLU A 153 5.23 -21.25 5.57
CA GLU A 153 5.64 -21.84 4.30
C GLU A 153 6.68 -20.97 3.56
N PHE A 154 6.52 -19.64 3.59
CA PHE A 154 7.52 -18.72 3.07
C PHE A 154 8.83 -18.81 3.85
N ALA A 155 8.74 -18.81 5.18
CA ALA A 155 9.93 -18.91 6.04
C ALA A 155 10.69 -20.23 5.79
N GLU A 156 9.99 -21.36 5.66
CA GLU A 156 10.57 -22.65 5.33
C GLU A 156 11.29 -22.63 3.97
N ALA A 157 10.63 -22.07 2.93
CA ALA A 157 11.18 -21.98 1.59
C ALA A 157 12.46 -21.13 1.51
N GLU A 158 12.52 -20.06 2.32
CA GLU A 158 13.67 -19.14 2.39
C GLU A 158 14.67 -19.49 3.50
N HIS A 159 14.50 -20.66 4.14
CA HIS A 159 15.37 -21.12 5.26
C HIS A 159 15.43 -20.12 6.43
N LEU A 160 14.32 -19.45 6.71
CA LEU A 160 14.16 -18.49 7.80
C LEU A 160 13.43 -19.13 8.98
N GLU A 161 13.63 -18.55 10.18
CA GLU A 161 12.93 -19.02 11.37
C GLU A 161 11.50 -18.49 11.41
N TRP A 162 10.57 -19.35 11.80
CA TRP A 162 9.18 -18.94 12.10
C TRP A 162 8.86 -19.16 13.57
N THR A 163 8.32 -18.13 14.21
CA THR A 163 7.80 -18.20 15.57
C THR A 163 6.39 -17.62 15.62
N ASP A 164 5.60 -17.97 16.63
CA ASP A 164 4.25 -17.42 16.81
C ASP A 164 4.25 -15.88 16.89
N GLY A 165 5.31 -15.30 17.39
CA GLY A 165 5.47 -13.85 17.46
C GLY A 165 5.52 -13.16 16.09
N GLN A 166 5.90 -13.88 15.03
CA GLN A 166 5.93 -13.33 13.67
C GLN A 166 4.53 -13.10 13.11
N THR A 167 3.51 -13.86 13.56
CA THR A 167 2.12 -13.53 13.24
C THR A 167 1.71 -12.14 13.73
N LEU A 168 2.21 -11.72 14.91
CA LEU A 168 1.92 -10.40 15.47
C LEU A 168 2.51 -9.29 14.61
N THR A 169 3.78 -9.46 14.22
CA THR A 169 4.49 -8.46 13.40
C THR A 169 4.01 -8.44 11.95
N ALA A 170 3.67 -9.59 11.37
CA ALA A 170 3.04 -9.67 10.06
C ALA A 170 1.68 -8.96 10.03
N ALA A 171 0.86 -9.08 11.08
CA ALA A 171 -0.43 -8.40 11.16
C ALA A 171 -0.34 -6.86 11.13
N ILE A 172 0.84 -6.30 11.35
CA ILE A 172 1.12 -4.86 11.24
C ILE A 172 2.01 -4.51 10.05
N GLY A 173 2.22 -5.45 9.11
CA GLY A 173 2.98 -5.25 7.88
C GLY A 173 4.50 -5.24 8.08
N GLN A 174 4.98 -6.00 9.03
CA GLN A 174 6.39 -6.23 9.33
C GLN A 174 6.73 -7.73 9.17
N SER A 175 7.79 -8.21 9.78
CA SER A 175 8.29 -9.57 9.58
C SER A 175 8.84 -9.72 8.15
N TYR A 176 8.37 -10.71 7.41
CA TYR A 176 8.77 -11.00 6.02
C TYR A 176 7.79 -10.44 4.98
N ASP A 177 6.88 -9.56 5.37
CA ASP A 177 5.97 -8.88 4.44
C ASP A 177 6.75 -7.87 3.61
N LEU A 178 6.78 -8.07 2.30
CA LEU A 178 7.43 -7.18 1.33
C LEU A 178 6.51 -7.00 0.12
N PHE A 179 6.08 -5.78 -0.15
CA PHE A 179 5.18 -5.47 -1.26
C PHE A 179 5.71 -4.30 -2.09
N THR A 180 5.37 -4.29 -3.39
CA THR A 180 5.73 -3.19 -4.26
C THR A 180 4.75 -2.02 -4.10
N PRO A 181 5.15 -0.77 -4.40
CA PRO A 181 4.24 0.37 -4.43
C PRO A 181 3.01 0.13 -5.32
N LEU A 182 3.19 -0.55 -6.46
CA LEU A 182 2.08 -0.89 -7.35
C LEU A 182 1.08 -1.86 -6.69
N GLN A 183 1.58 -2.89 -6.00
CA GLN A 183 0.72 -3.80 -5.21
C GLN A 183 -0.04 -3.04 -4.13
N LEU A 184 0.62 -2.12 -3.41
CA LEU A 184 -0.03 -1.31 -2.38
C LEU A 184 -1.13 -0.40 -2.95
N ALA A 185 -0.90 0.21 -4.12
CA ALA A 185 -1.91 1.03 -4.79
C ALA A 185 -3.09 0.18 -5.27
N ASN A 186 -2.82 -1.00 -5.88
CA ASN A 186 -3.86 -1.91 -6.37
C ASN A 186 -4.70 -2.51 -5.22
N TYR A 187 -4.05 -2.86 -4.11
CA TYR A 187 -4.72 -3.31 -2.90
C TYR A 187 -5.71 -2.24 -2.36
N ILE A 188 -5.28 -0.98 -2.30
CA ILE A 188 -6.18 0.11 -1.85
C ILE A 188 -7.31 0.33 -2.87
N ALA A 189 -7.02 0.29 -4.18
CA ALA A 189 -8.05 0.37 -5.21
C ALA A 189 -9.09 -0.76 -5.06
N THR A 190 -8.64 -1.98 -4.82
CA THR A 190 -9.51 -3.13 -4.57
C THR A 190 -10.35 -2.95 -3.30
N LEU A 191 -9.76 -2.45 -2.21
CA LEU A 191 -10.43 -2.23 -0.93
C LEU A 191 -11.61 -1.25 -1.06
N VAL A 192 -11.45 -0.19 -1.86
CA VAL A 192 -12.45 0.87 -2.00
C VAL A 192 -13.28 0.76 -3.28
N GLY A 193 -12.97 -0.19 -4.18
CA GLY A 193 -13.63 -0.47 -5.44
C GLY A 193 -14.47 -1.75 -5.37
N ASP A 194 -15.34 -1.87 -4.37
CA ASP A 194 -16.28 -2.99 -4.17
C ASP A 194 -15.58 -4.38 -4.11
N GLY A 195 -14.32 -4.40 -3.70
CA GLY A 195 -13.53 -5.63 -3.60
C GLY A 195 -13.06 -6.21 -4.92
N GLN A 196 -13.30 -5.54 -6.04
CA GLN A 196 -12.89 -6.03 -7.36
C GLN A 196 -11.40 -5.82 -7.58
N HIS A 197 -10.65 -6.92 -7.67
CA HIS A 197 -9.21 -6.92 -7.90
C HIS A 197 -8.91 -7.12 -9.39
N TYR A 198 -8.33 -6.11 -10.02
CA TYR A 198 -7.95 -6.13 -11.43
C TYR A 198 -6.46 -6.27 -11.63
N GLU A 199 -6.05 -6.83 -12.79
CA GLU A 199 -4.68 -6.69 -13.26
C GLU A 199 -4.32 -5.20 -13.41
N ALA A 200 -3.10 -4.84 -13.00
CA ALA A 200 -2.56 -3.54 -13.35
C ALA A 200 -2.22 -3.51 -14.85
N HIS A 201 -2.45 -2.39 -15.53
CA HIS A 201 -2.18 -2.27 -16.97
C HIS A 201 -1.72 -0.86 -17.35
N LEU A 202 -0.94 -0.78 -18.41
CA LEU A 202 -0.49 0.47 -19.04
C LEU A 202 -1.25 0.73 -20.34
N LEU A 203 -1.59 -0.34 -21.07
CA LEU A 203 -2.25 -0.27 -22.35
C LEU A 203 -3.76 -0.08 -22.18
N LYS A 204 -4.27 1.12 -22.48
CA LYS A 204 -5.70 1.43 -22.46
C LYS A 204 -6.40 0.97 -23.74
N ASN A 205 -5.85 1.33 -24.89
CA ASN A 205 -6.37 0.92 -26.19
C ASN A 205 -5.32 1.03 -27.30
N VAL A 206 -5.55 0.33 -28.40
CA VAL A 206 -4.83 0.46 -29.66
C VAL A 206 -5.81 0.95 -30.72
N LYS A 207 -5.46 2.01 -31.42
CA LYS A 207 -6.27 2.58 -32.49
C LYS A 207 -5.66 2.29 -33.86
N SER A 208 -6.47 2.36 -34.91
CA SER A 208 -6.01 2.38 -36.29
C SER A 208 -5.08 3.58 -36.53
N TYR A 209 -4.24 3.48 -37.58
CA TYR A 209 -3.28 4.54 -37.92
C TYR A 209 -3.94 5.92 -38.12
N ASP A 210 -5.15 5.94 -38.67
CA ASP A 210 -5.93 7.15 -38.92
C ASP A 210 -6.83 7.55 -37.72
N ASN A 211 -6.70 6.84 -36.58
CA ASN A 211 -7.52 7.03 -35.37
C ASN A 211 -9.04 6.84 -35.58
N SER A 212 -9.48 6.27 -36.73
CA SER A 212 -10.89 6.13 -37.05
C SER A 212 -11.57 4.97 -36.28
N SER A 213 -10.79 4.00 -35.82
CA SER A 213 -11.33 2.84 -35.11
C SER A 213 -10.42 2.39 -33.96
N VAL A 214 -11.03 1.80 -32.94
CA VAL A 214 -10.33 1.12 -31.85
C VAL A 214 -10.13 -0.33 -32.27
N ILE A 215 -8.87 -0.76 -32.39
CA ILE A 215 -8.49 -2.13 -32.74
C ILE A 215 -8.51 -3.03 -31.51
N TYR A 216 -8.09 -2.49 -30.38
CA TYR A 216 -8.07 -3.15 -29.07
C TYR A 216 -8.42 -2.14 -27.98
N ALA A 217 -9.24 -2.53 -27.04
CA ALA A 217 -9.48 -1.79 -25.79
C ALA A 217 -9.22 -2.74 -24.62
N TYR A 218 -8.63 -2.21 -23.56
CA TYR A 218 -8.56 -2.95 -22.31
C TYR A 218 -9.97 -3.14 -21.76
N ASP A 219 -10.39 -4.39 -21.65
CA ASP A 219 -11.71 -4.79 -21.16
C ASP A 219 -11.53 -6.15 -20.48
N LYS A 220 -10.91 -6.13 -19.30
CA LYS A 220 -10.69 -7.35 -18.54
C LYS A 220 -11.61 -7.40 -17.34
N GLU A 221 -12.14 -8.57 -17.09
CA GLU A 221 -12.85 -8.89 -15.86
C GLU A 221 -11.88 -8.88 -14.66
N PRO A 222 -12.39 -8.64 -13.44
CA PRO A 222 -11.56 -8.72 -12.25
C PRO A 222 -10.97 -10.13 -12.11
N LEU A 223 -9.72 -10.22 -11.65
CA LEU A 223 -9.07 -11.49 -11.35
C LEU A 223 -9.82 -12.27 -10.27
N ASN A 224 -10.32 -11.54 -9.29
CA ASN A 224 -11.16 -12.04 -8.21
C ASN A 224 -11.91 -10.89 -7.54
N THR A 225 -12.87 -11.24 -6.72
CA THR A 225 -13.57 -10.29 -5.84
C THR A 225 -13.32 -10.65 -4.40
N VAL A 226 -12.71 -9.73 -3.64
CA VAL A 226 -12.59 -9.85 -2.18
C VAL A 226 -13.96 -9.60 -1.57
N GLN A 227 -14.55 -10.64 -1.02
CA GLN A 227 -15.86 -10.51 -0.38
C GLN A 227 -15.74 -9.68 0.89
N MET A 228 -16.45 -8.58 0.94
CA MET A 228 -16.49 -7.68 2.07
C MET A 228 -17.91 -7.17 2.29
N SER A 229 -18.35 -7.20 3.53
CA SER A 229 -19.63 -6.59 3.89
C SER A 229 -19.54 -5.06 3.89
N ASP A 230 -20.64 -4.36 3.63
CA ASP A 230 -20.72 -2.90 3.71
C ASP A 230 -20.26 -2.37 5.07
N SER A 231 -20.51 -3.12 6.14
CA SER A 231 -20.09 -2.74 7.49
C SER A 231 -18.59 -2.80 7.67
N THR A 232 -17.91 -3.75 7.05
CA THR A 232 -16.44 -3.87 7.02
C THR A 232 -15.82 -2.74 6.23
N VAL A 233 -16.26 -2.54 4.99
CA VAL A 233 -15.75 -1.46 4.12
C VAL A 233 -15.92 -0.11 4.81
N ARG A 234 -17.11 0.15 5.38
CA ARG A 234 -17.39 1.39 6.11
C ARG A 234 -16.46 1.59 7.30
N ALA A 235 -16.28 0.57 8.15
CA ALA A 235 -15.44 0.67 9.33
C ALA A 235 -13.97 0.95 9.00
N VAL A 236 -13.45 0.30 7.95
CA VAL A 236 -12.08 0.49 7.48
C VAL A 236 -11.90 1.87 6.83
N LYS A 237 -12.78 2.24 5.90
CA LYS A 237 -12.76 3.57 5.26
C LYS A 237 -12.88 4.71 6.29
N GLU A 238 -13.77 4.57 7.28
CA GLU A 238 -13.93 5.54 8.37
C GLU A 238 -12.62 5.72 9.15
N GLY A 239 -11.94 4.63 9.52
CA GLY A 239 -10.65 4.70 10.21
C GLY A 239 -9.59 5.42 9.38
N MET A 240 -9.56 5.20 8.07
CA MET A 240 -8.65 5.87 7.14
C MET A 240 -9.01 7.34 6.93
N HIS A 241 -10.29 7.69 6.90
CA HIS A 241 -10.76 9.07 6.78
C HIS A 241 -10.48 9.89 8.04
N ASN A 242 -10.72 9.30 9.21
CA ASN A 242 -10.44 9.96 10.48
C ASN A 242 -8.96 10.31 10.66
N LEU A 243 -8.05 9.60 9.99
CA LEU A 243 -6.64 9.97 9.95
C LEU A 243 -6.41 11.27 9.16
N THR A 244 -7.08 11.46 8.02
CA THR A 244 -6.92 12.65 7.16
C THR A 244 -7.57 13.88 7.76
N THR A 245 -8.69 13.73 8.48
CA THR A 245 -9.38 14.82 9.19
C THR A 245 -8.82 15.09 10.59
N GLY A 246 -8.04 14.17 11.12
CA GLY A 246 -7.38 14.24 12.42
C GLY A 246 -5.92 14.69 12.34
N SER A 247 -5.00 13.77 12.61
CA SER A 247 -3.56 14.09 12.72
C SER A 247 -2.91 14.53 11.41
N LEU A 248 -3.47 14.21 10.25
CA LEU A 248 -3.01 14.66 8.94
C LEU A 248 -3.83 15.85 8.39
N SER A 249 -4.74 16.43 9.17
CA SER A 249 -5.62 17.51 8.70
C SER A 249 -4.87 18.71 8.12
N TYR A 250 -3.68 19.03 8.65
CA TYR A 250 -2.83 20.09 8.09
C TYR A 250 -2.50 19.89 6.62
N TYR A 251 -2.18 18.64 6.20
CA TYR A 251 -1.89 18.33 4.80
C TYR A 251 -3.16 18.23 3.97
N PHE A 252 -4.16 17.52 4.48
CA PHE A 252 -5.41 17.24 3.75
C PHE A 252 -6.37 18.43 3.68
N SER A 253 -6.19 19.48 4.49
CA SER A 253 -6.89 20.76 4.29
C SER A 253 -6.59 21.42 2.95
N LYS A 254 -5.49 21.03 2.27
CA LYS A 254 -5.11 21.51 0.95
C LYS A 254 -5.59 20.57 -0.17
N CYS A 255 -6.18 19.44 0.17
CA CYS A 255 -6.72 18.50 -0.80
C CYS A 255 -8.06 19.00 -1.33
N VAL A 256 -8.24 19.00 -2.66
CA VAL A 256 -9.45 19.53 -3.31
C VAL A 256 -10.68 18.65 -3.10
N VAL A 257 -10.49 17.41 -2.67
CA VAL A 257 -11.57 16.44 -2.36
C VAL A 257 -11.30 15.77 -1.02
N SER A 258 -12.35 15.18 -0.41
CA SER A 258 -12.19 14.34 0.78
C SER A 258 -11.39 13.08 0.46
N ALA A 259 -10.67 12.55 1.45
CA ALA A 259 -9.82 11.39 1.27
C ALA A 259 -9.78 10.48 2.49
N GLY A 260 -9.34 9.23 2.30
CA GLY A 260 -8.91 8.34 3.36
C GLY A 260 -7.45 7.94 3.15
N ALA A 261 -6.69 7.79 4.22
CA ALA A 261 -5.26 7.47 4.14
C ALA A 261 -4.79 6.52 5.24
N LYS A 262 -3.62 5.94 5.01
CA LYS A 262 -2.87 5.21 6.05
C LYS A 262 -1.38 5.45 5.91
N THR A 263 -0.76 5.82 7.01
CA THR A 263 0.70 5.98 7.12
C THR A 263 1.34 4.65 7.53
N GLY A 264 2.52 4.38 7.00
CA GLY A 264 3.40 3.28 7.39
C GLY A 264 4.81 3.81 7.66
N THR A 265 5.43 3.28 8.68
CA THR A 265 6.85 3.43 8.96
C THR A 265 7.42 2.02 9.01
N ALA A 266 8.24 1.68 8.03
CA ALA A 266 8.79 0.33 7.89
C ALA A 266 10.22 0.32 8.40
N GLU A 267 10.45 -0.45 9.46
CA GLU A 267 11.80 -0.66 9.98
C GLU A 267 12.64 -1.46 8.98
N THR A 268 13.82 -0.95 8.63
CA THR A 268 14.71 -1.63 7.67
C THR A 268 15.71 -2.55 8.35
N GLY A 269 15.84 -2.45 9.67
CA GLY A 269 16.91 -3.14 10.45
C GLY A 269 18.32 -2.61 10.16
N ILE A 270 18.48 -1.62 9.28
CA ILE A 270 19.78 -1.07 8.87
C ILE A 270 19.94 0.34 9.44
N ASN A 271 20.93 0.54 10.30
CA ASN A 271 21.32 1.86 10.83
C ASN A 271 20.16 2.70 11.41
N ASN A 272 19.15 2.08 12.00
CA ASN A 272 17.94 2.75 12.51
C ASN A 272 17.24 3.64 11.47
N THR A 273 17.36 3.31 10.19
CA THR A 273 16.62 4.01 9.15
C THR A 273 15.29 3.33 8.89
N ASN A 274 14.27 4.12 8.62
CA ASN A 274 12.94 3.62 8.29
C ASN A 274 12.55 4.06 6.89
N ASN A 275 11.88 3.20 6.15
CA ASN A 275 11.20 3.61 4.93
C ASN A 275 9.86 4.25 5.28
N GLY A 276 9.59 5.40 4.69
CA GLY A 276 8.27 6.01 4.73
C GLY A 276 7.36 5.33 3.72
N VAL A 277 6.20 4.85 4.15
CA VAL A 277 5.18 4.26 3.29
C VAL A 277 3.86 4.99 3.51
N PHE A 278 3.17 5.31 2.47
CA PHE A 278 1.90 6.02 2.52
C PHE A 278 0.94 5.48 1.47
N VAL A 279 -0.31 5.28 1.85
CA VAL A 279 -1.38 4.95 0.92
C VAL A 279 -2.58 5.85 1.16
N CYS A 280 -3.27 6.24 0.09
CA CYS A 280 -4.55 6.93 0.21
C CYS A 280 -5.46 6.63 -0.97
N PHE A 281 -6.71 7.01 -0.81
CA PHE A 281 -7.72 7.02 -1.86
C PHE A 281 -8.55 8.31 -1.78
N ALA A 282 -9.10 8.73 -2.90
CA ALA A 282 -9.93 9.94 -2.99
C ALA A 282 -10.89 9.86 -4.20
N PRO A 283 -12.09 10.52 -4.13
CA PRO A 283 -12.73 11.05 -2.94
C PRO A 283 -13.11 9.99 -1.91
N TYR A 284 -13.43 10.38 -0.68
CA TYR A 284 -13.85 9.43 0.37
C TYR A 284 -15.17 8.72 0.04
N ASP A 285 -16.16 9.47 -0.45
CA ASP A 285 -17.49 8.92 -0.70
C ASP A 285 -17.52 8.08 -1.97
N ASP A 286 -16.92 8.55 -3.06
CA ASP A 286 -16.85 7.90 -4.37
C ASP A 286 -15.40 7.83 -4.86
N PRO A 287 -14.62 6.83 -4.44
CA PRO A 287 -13.20 6.73 -4.76
C PRO A 287 -12.93 6.58 -6.26
N GLN A 288 -12.08 7.46 -6.80
CA GLN A 288 -11.69 7.49 -8.20
C GLN A 288 -10.20 7.26 -8.40
N ILE A 289 -9.39 7.49 -7.34
CA ILE A 289 -7.95 7.29 -7.38
C ILE A 289 -7.46 6.63 -6.10
N ALA A 290 -6.54 5.69 -6.25
CA ALA A 290 -5.72 5.15 -5.16
C ALA A 290 -4.25 5.49 -5.41
N VAL A 291 -3.54 5.89 -4.37
CA VAL A 291 -2.15 6.35 -4.43
C VAL A 291 -1.32 5.58 -3.40
N ALA A 292 -0.15 5.11 -3.80
CA ALA A 292 0.88 4.63 -2.90
C ALA A 292 2.17 5.42 -3.11
N VAL A 293 2.79 5.84 -2.02
CA VAL A 293 4.09 6.55 -2.02
C VAL A 293 5.03 5.82 -1.08
N VAL A 294 6.22 5.48 -1.59
CA VAL A 294 7.29 4.89 -0.79
C VAL A 294 8.55 5.72 -0.96
N ILE A 295 9.20 6.08 0.15
CA ILE A 295 10.49 6.77 0.15
C ILE A 295 11.46 5.98 1.02
N GLU A 296 12.49 5.43 0.38
CA GLU A 296 13.59 4.74 1.05
C GLU A 296 14.29 5.69 2.04
N LYS A 297 14.49 5.25 3.27
CA LYS A 297 15.06 6.06 4.35
C LYS A 297 14.30 7.39 4.61
N GLY A 298 13.03 7.43 4.20
CA GLY A 298 12.15 8.60 4.32
C GLY A 298 11.63 8.87 5.74
N GLY A 299 11.96 8.02 6.69
CA GLY A 299 11.52 8.15 8.08
C GLY A 299 10.03 7.84 8.27
N SER A 300 9.26 8.80 8.75
CA SER A 300 7.83 8.62 9.01
C SER A 300 6.99 8.71 7.73
N GLY A 301 6.07 7.76 7.54
CA GLY A 301 5.10 7.83 6.44
C GLY A 301 4.21 9.08 6.46
N ALA A 302 4.03 9.75 7.60
CA ALA A 302 3.28 10.99 7.67
C ALA A 302 3.92 12.13 6.86
N ALA A 303 5.25 12.12 6.69
CA ALA A 303 5.95 13.11 5.88
C ALA A 303 5.61 13.04 4.38
N LEU A 304 5.06 11.90 3.93
CA LEU A 304 4.69 11.67 2.54
C LEU A 304 3.27 12.20 2.20
N ALA A 305 2.53 12.64 3.20
CA ALA A 305 1.15 13.11 3.04
C ALA A 305 1.04 14.28 2.05
N SER A 306 2.00 15.22 2.06
CA SER A 306 2.01 16.34 1.11
C SER A 306 2.13 15.87 -0.34
N THR A 307 3.05 14.92 -0.60
CA THR A 307 3.24 14.35 -1.95
C THR A 307 1.97 13.64 -2.42
N ALA A 308 1.31 12.89 -1.54
CA ALA A 308 0.06 12.22 -1.87
C ALA A 308 -1.07 13.21 -2.18
N VAL A 309 -1.19 14.30 -1.41
CA VAL A 309 -2.14 15.39 -1.66
C VAL A 309 -1.87 16.06 -3.01
N ASP A 310 -0.60 16.34 -3.33
CA ASP A 310 -0.24 16.94 -4.61
C ASP A 310 -0.61 16.03 -5.80
N ILE A 311 -0.44 14.70 -5.67
CA ILE A 311 -0.87 13.73 -6.69
C ILE A 311 -2.38 13.73 -6.85
N VAL A 312 -3.14 13.69 -5.75
CA VAL A 312 -4.61 13.74 -5.79
C VAL A 312 -5.10 15.05 -6.42
N ASN A 313 -4.55 16.17 -5.99
CA ASN A 313 -4.92 17.48 -6.54
C ASN A 313 -4.61 17.57 -8.04
N SER A 314 -3.46 17.04 -8.47
CA SER A 314 -3.10 17.00 -9.89
C SER A 314 -4.07 16.15 -10.72
N TYR A 315 -4.56 15.04 -10.17
CA TYR A 315 -5.53 14.19 -10.84
C TYR A 315 -6.85 14.94 -11.08
N PHE A 316 -7.41 15.56 -10.05
CA PHE A 316 -8.69 16.27 -10.17
C PHE A 316 -8.58 17.61 -10.92
N SER A 317 -7.42 18.29 -10.89
CA SER A 317 -7.19 19.49 -11.69
C SER A 317 -7.10 19.19 -13.18
N GLN A 318 -6.65 17.99 -13.58
CA GLN A 318 -6.60 17.61 -14.99
C GLN A 318 -7.99 17.34 -15.59
N GLU A 319 -8.97 16.94 -14.78
CA GLU A 319 -10.36 16.83 -15.23
C GLU A 319 -10.94 18.19 -15.63
N GLU A 320 -10.54 19.28 -14.96
CA GLU A 320 -10.91 20.65 -15.34
C GLU A 320 -10.16 21.14 -16.59
N ILE A 321 -8.93 20.68 -16.82
CA ILE A 321 -8.09 21.05 -17.98
C ILE A 321 -8.39 20.17 -19.21
N GLY A 322 -9.11 19.07 -19.05
CA GLY A 322 -9.38 18.05 -20.06
C GLY A 322 -10.11 18.51 -21.32
N ALA A 323 -10.28 19.82 -21.52
CA ALA A 323 -10.88 20.39 -22.73
C ALA A 323 -9.86 20.85 -23.80
N VAL A 324 -8.56 20.94 -23.53
CA VAL A 324 -7.61 21.45 -24.53
C VAL A 324 -6.21 20.84 -24.39
N ILE A 325 -6.02 19.60 -24.85
CA ILE A 325 -4.73 19.24 -25.45
C ILE A 325 -5.02 18.79 -26.89
N ILE A 326 -5.20 19.76 -27.75
CA ILE A 326 -4.93 19.59 -29.18
C ILE A 326 -3.40 19.79 -29.31
N GLY A 327 -2.64 18.82 -28.88
CA GLY A 327 -1.24 18.72 -29.17
C GLY A 327 -1.08 17.97 -30.47
N GLU A 328 -0.52 18.62 -31.49
CA GLU A 328 -0.01 17.90 -32.65
C GLU A 328 0.93 16.79 -32.14
N ASN A 329 0.75 15.59 -32.67
CA ASN A 329 1.54 14.40 -32.34
C ASN A 329 2.97 14.59 -32.86
N THR A 330 3.84 15.26 -32.09
CA THR A 330 5.24 15.57 -32.46
C THR A 330 6.23 14.51 -32.00
N LEU A 331 5.79 13.32 -31.58
CA LEU A 331 6.68 12.23 -31.16
C LEU A 331 7.44 11.54 -32.31
N LEU A 332 7.20 11.95 -33.57
CA LEU A 332 7.91 11.44 -34.74
C LEU A 332 8.45 12.62 -35.58
N LYS A 333 9.50 13.23 -35.14
CA LYS A 333 10.48 13.92 -35.99
C LYS A 333 11.86 13.40 -35.71
#